data_81d8cbf2646f0c4b64e5f6e930cdf26d
#
_entry.id   81d8cbf2646f0c4b64e5f6e930cdf26d
#
_cell.length_a   1.000
_cell.length_b   1.000
_cell.length_c   1.000
_cell.angle_alpha   90.00
_cell.angle_beta   90.00
_cell.angle_gamma   90.00
#
_symmetry.space_group_name_H-M   'P 1'
#
loop_
_entity.id
_entity.type
_entity.pdbx_description
1 polymer ?
#
loop_
_entity_poly.entity_id
_entity_poly.type
_entity_poly.pdbx_seq_one_letter_code
_entity_poly.pdbx_strand_id
1 'polypeptide(L)'
;GIILNGSPLFTGSAGSGESEIRRYILEADLLEAIIALPNDMFYNTGIATYIWVLSNKKDAERKGKVHLINATSLSSKMRKSLGSKRNYLTDEEIRTITQNYGAFEAVDTLAHDGESDQKKPFSSKIFNSYEFGYRRVTIERPLRLSAQVSDDAVASLRFAPKPFNAVMQKLYEQYGATWTADSYGQLTEYEAEIRALIKAEFSELKEKDIKTVLEPKLWLEQRTLLTKTQALQAKIGTAQCDDFNAFDDVLKQA
;
A
#
# COMPACT_ATOMS: atom_id res chain seq x y z
N GLY A 1 -32.22 -14.47 -12.17
CA GLY A 1 -30.76 -14.44 -12.13
C GLY A 1 -30.18 -13.33 -12.97
N ILE A 2 -29.22 -12.62 -12.45
CA ILE A 2 -28.51 -11.56 -13.18
C ILE A 2 -27.01 -11.89 -13.17
N ILE A 3 -26.37 -11.85 -14.34
CA ILE A 3 -24.92 -12.09 -14.45
C ILE A 3 -24.23 -10.75 -14.55
N LEU A 4 -23.30 -10.49 -13.60
CA LEU A 4 -22.55 -9.25 -13.49
C LEU A 4 -21.05 -9.55 -13.36
N ASN A 5 -20.21 -8.58 -13.70
CA ASN A 5 -18.80 -8.61 -13.33
C ASN A 5 -18.61 -8.27 -11.84
N GLY A 6 -17.37 -8.28 -11.34
CA GLY A 6 -17.07 -8.00 -9.94
C GLY A 6 -17.32 -6.56 -9.52
N SER A 7 -17.29 -5.60 -10.44
CA SER A 7 -17.39 -4.18 -10.14
C SER A 7 -18.62 -3.81 -9.27
N PRO A 8 -19.84 -4.24 -9.60
CA PRO A 8 -21.03 -3.94 -8.79
C PRO A 8 -20.98 -4.41 -7.32
N LEU A 9 -20.07 -5.33 -6.98
CA LEU A 9 -19.93 -5.82 -5.60
C LEU A 9 -19.27 -4.81 -4.67
N PHE A 10 -18.35 -3.98 -5.17
CA PHE A 10 -17.51 -3.13 -4.31
C PHE A 10 -17.24 -1.72 -4.85
N THR A 11 -17.71 -1.34 -6.04
CA THR A 11 -17.55 0.02 -6.55
C THR A 11 -18.57 0.97 -5.92
N GLY A 12 -18.25 2.25 -6.01
CA GLY A 12 -19.06 3.33 -5.45
C GLY A 12 -18.76 3.63 -3.99
N SER A 13 -18.59 4.91 -3.68
CA SER A 13 -18.48 5.39 -2.29
C SER A 13 -19.82 5.27 -1.57
N ALA A 14 -19.79 5.26 -0.24
CA ALA A 14 -21.02 5.31 0.57
C ALA A 14 -21.89 6.52 0.15
N GLY A 15 -23.17 6.26 -0.14
CA GLY A 15 -24.11 7.25 -0.67
C GLY A 15 -24.08 7.46 -2.20
N SER A 16 -23.19 6.75 -2.94
CA SER A 16 -23.23 6.76 -4.41
C SER A 16 -24.36 5.87 -4.94
N GLY A 17 -24.68 6.01 -6.23
CA GLY A 17 -25.74 5.24 -6.88
C GLY A 17 -25.57 3.73 -6.72
N GLU A 18 -24.36 3.22 -6.97
CA GLU A 18 -24.05 1.79 -6.83
C GLU A 18 -24.20 1.30 -5.39
N SER A 19 -23.73 2.09 -4.43
CA SER A 19 -23.85 1.79 -3.00
C SER A 19 -25.31 1.77 -2.57
N GLU A 20 -26.12 2.72 -3.02
CA GLU A 20 -27.54 2.80 -2.69
C GLU A 20 -28.36 1.66 -3.33
N ILE A 21 -27.99 1.21 -4.54
CA ILE A 21 -28.62 0.03 -5.15
C ILE A 21 -28.33 -1.22 -4.31
N ARG A 22 -27.09 -1.42 -3.89
CA ARG A 22 -26.74 -2.55 -3.01
C ARG A 22 -27.49 -2.48 -1.67
N ARG A 23 -27.56 -1.29 -1.07
CA ARG A 23 -28.29 -1.06 0.16
C ARG A 23 -29.76 -1.46 -0.02
N TYR A 24 -30.42 -0.97 -1.06
CA TYR A 24 -31.82 -1.30 -1.34
C TYR A 24 -32.05 -2.81 -1.50
N ILE A 25 -31.20 -3.50 -2.27
CA ILE A 25 -31.32 -4.94 -2.52
C ILE A 25 -31.17 -5.74 -1.20
N LEU A 26 -30.28 -5.32 -0.31
CA LEU A 26 -30.04 -5.98 0.98
C LEU A 26 -31.12 -5.65 2.02
N GLU A 27 -31.52 -4.37 2.15
CA GLU A 27 -32.55 -3.94 3.09
C GLU A 27 -33.95 -4.45 2.75
N ALA A 28 -34.24 -4.54 1.45
CA ALA A 28 -35.50 -5.14 0.96
C ALA A 28 -35.46 -6.68 0.98
N ASP A 29 -34.38 -7.29 1.44
CA ASP A 29 -34.18 -8.74 1.51
C ASP A 29 -34.37 -9.46 0.18
N LEU A 30 -33.94 -8.82 -0.92
CA LEU A 30 -34.10 -9.39 -2.27
C LEU A 30 -32.95 -10.33 -2.64
N LEU A 31 -31.74 -10.10 -2.13
CA LEU A 31 -30.56 -10.90 -2.49
C LEU A 31 -30.60 -12.25 -1.78
N GLU A 32 -30.74 -13.32 -2.56
CA GLU A 32 -30.76 -14.69 -2.04
C GLU A 32 -29.39 -15.36 -2.09
N ALA A 33 -28.68 -15.21 -3.24
CA ALA A 33 -27.35 -15.77 -3.39
C ALA A 33 -26.48 -14.95 -4.33
N ILE A 34 -25.16 -15.07 -4.16
CA ILE A 34 -24.15 -14.67 -5.13
C ILE A 34 -23.27 -15.88 -5.42
N ILE A 35 -23.18 -16.25 -6.70
CA ILE A 35 -22.35 -17.37 -7.15
C ILE A 35 -21.20 -16.81 -7.95
N ALA A 36 -19.96 -16.96 -7.46
CA ALA A 36 -18.74 -16.58 -8.16
C ALA A 36 -18.39 -17.67 -9.18
N LEU A 37 -18.29 -17.29 -10.45
CA LEU A 37 -17.95 -18.18 -11.56
C LEU A 37 -16.45 -18.11 -11.89
N PRO A 38 -15.90 -19.13 -12.56
CA PRO A 38 -14.56 -19.11 -13.11
C PRO A 38 -14.32 -17.95 -14.08
N ASN A 39 -13.06 -17.58 -14.25
CA ASN A 39 -12.64 -16.66 -15.32
C ASN A 39 -12.79 -17.31 -16.70
N ASP A 40 -12.74 -16.50 -17.75
CA ASP A 40 -12.75 -16.95 -19.15
C ASP A 40 -13.98 -17.78 -19.56
N MET A 41 -15.14 -17.50 -18.94
CA MET A 41 -16.40 -18.20 -19.22
C MET A 41 -17.19 -17.61 -20.40
N PHE A 42 -16.88 -16.37 -20.82
CA PHE A 42 -17.65 -15.61 -21.81
C PHE A 42 -16.82 -15.19 -23.02
N TYR A 43 -17.46 -15.03 -24.18
CA TYR A 43 -16.78 -14.77 -25.46
C TYR A 43 -16.02 -13.45 -25.51
N ASN A 44 -16.53 -12.43 -24.84
CA ASN A 44 -16.06 -11.05 -24.92
C ASN A 44 -15.32 -10.57 -23.68
N THR A 45 -15.19 -11.41 -22.66
CA THR A 45 -14.51 -11.04 -21.42
C THR A 45 -13.87 -12.25 -20.73
N GLY A 46 -12.64 -12.07 -20.26
CA GLY A 46 -11.91 -13.05 -19.45
C GLY A 46 -11.99 -12.81 -17.94
N ILE A 47 -12.72 -11.75 -17.51
CA ILE A 47 -12.79 -11.40 -16.08
C ILE A 47 -13.73 -12.31 -15.29
N ALA A 48 -13.58 -12.27 -13.96
CA ALA A 48 -14.50 -12.96 -13.04
C ALA A 48 -15.94 -12.41 -13.21
N THR A 49 -16.89 -13.33 -13.21
CA THR A 49 -18.32 -13.02 -13.29
C THR A 49 -19.08 -13.66 -12.14
N TYR A 50 -20.21 -13.06 -11.81
CA TYR A 50 -21.01 -13.46 -10.66
C TYR A 50 -22.47 -13.56 -11.08
N ILE A 51 -23.16 -14.63 -10.63
CA ILE A 51 -24.60 -14.74 -10.76
C ILE A 51 -25.23 -14.22 -9.46
N TRP A 52 -26.03 -13.17 -9.58
CA TRP A 52 -26.87 -12.70 -8.47
C TRP A 52 -28.24 -13.33 -8.59
N VAL A 53 -28.64 -14.04 -7.55
CA VAL A 53 -29.98 -14.61 -7.46
C VAL A 53 -30.82 -13.69 -6.57
N LEU A 54 -31.84 -13.09 -7.16
CA LEU A 54 -32.74 -12.17 -6.50
C LEU A 54 -34.13 -12.80 -6.40
N SER A 55 -34.76 -12.70 -5.25
CA SER A 55 -36.10 -13.21 -4.99
C SER A 55 -36.90 -12.23 -4.13
N ASN A 56 -38.13 -11.94 -4.53
CA ASN A 56 -39.09 -11.22 -3.68
C ASN A 56 -39.95 -12.16 -2.83
N LYS A 57 -39.70 -13.46 -2.90
CA LYS A 57 -40.41 -14.51 -2.18
C LYS A 57 -39.43 -15.56 -1.66
N LYS A 58 -38.50 -15.14 -0.80
CA LYS A 58 -37.58 -16.06 -0.16
C LYS A 58 -38.31 -17.04 0.74
N ASP A 59 -37.88 -18.28 0.75
CA ASP A 59 -38.31 -19.29 1.72
C ASP A 59 -37.94 -18.83 3.15
N ALA A 60 -38.70 -19.34 4.12
CA ALA A 60 -38.56 -18.91 5.52
C ALA A 60 -37.12 -19.04 6.06
N GLU A 61 -36.41 -20.09 5.70
CA GLU A 61 -35.03 -20.37 6.09
C GLU A 61 -34.00 -19.43 5.49
N ARG A 62 -34.32 -18.81 4.31
CA ARG A 62 -33.45 -17.90 3.55
C ARG A 62 -33.71 -16.41 3.84
N LYS A 63 -34.78 -16.09 4.56
CA LYS A 63 -35.12 -14.71 4.92
C LYS A 63 -34.03 -14.08 5.78
N GLY A 64 -33.64 -12.85 5.43
CA GLY A 64 -32.58 -12.11 6.12
C GLY A 64 -31.18 -12.69 5.94
N LYS A 65 -30.99 -13.64 5.01
CA LYS A 65 -29.71 -14.29 4.76
C LYS A 65 -29.30 -14.20 3.30
N VAL A 66 -28.00 -14.29 3.05
CA VAL A 66 -27.39 -14.32 1.71
C VAL A 66 -26.44 -15.51 1.63
N HIS A 67 -26.58 -16.33 0.61
CA HIS A 67 -25.71 -17.47 0.35
C HIS A 67 -24.61 -17.07 -0.63
N LEU A 68 -23.35 -17.05 -0.20
CA LEU A 68 -22.20 -16.83 -1.07
C LEU A 68 -21.61 -18.18 -1.48
N ILE A 69 -21.51 -18.41 -2.78
CA ILE A 69 -21.00 -19.66 -3.36
C ILE A 69 -19.77 -19.34 -4.20
N ASN A 70 -18.64 -19.91 -3.82
CA ASN A 70 -17.39 -19.78 -4.56
C ASN A 70 -17.16 -20.98 -5.48
N ALA A 71 -17.50 -20.82 -6.73
CA ALA A 71 -17.29 -21.81 -7.79
C ALA A 71 -16.14 -21.44 -8.74
N THR A 72 -15.27 -20.51 -8.37
CA THR A 72 -14.20 -19.99 -9.24
C THR A 72 -13.22 -21.05 -9.71
N SER A 73 -13.04 -22.12 -8.96
CA SER A 73 -12.16 -23.24 -9.31
C SER A 73 -12.86 -24.37 -10.07
N LEU A 74 -14.20 -24.34 -10.16
CA LEU A 74 -14.98 -25.34 -10.88
C LEU A 74 -14.96 -24.99 -12.38
N SER A 75 -13.95 -25.40 -13.12
CA SER A 75 -13.92 -25.19 -14.55
C SER A 75 -13.15 -26.30 -15.29
N SER A 76 -13.56 -26.55 -16.51
CA SER A 76 -12.89 -27.41 -17.45
C SER A 76 -12.44 -26.62 -18.67
N LYS A 77 -11.24 -26.87 -19.17
CA LYS A 77 -10.70 -26.16 -20.35
C LYS A 77 -11.36 -26.62 -21.63
N MET A 78 -11.70 -25.69 -22.48
CA MET A 78 -12.17 -25.97 -23.83
C MET A 78 -11.01 -26.48 -24.70
N ARG A 79 -11.29 -27.44 -25.58
CA ARG A 79 -10.31 -27.93 -26.58
C ARG A 79 -9.86 -26.82 -27.54
N LYS A 80 -10.76 -25.90 -27.89
CA LYS A 80 -10.49 -24.75 -28.73
C LYS A 80 -11.18 -23.53 -28.12
N SER A 81 -10.43 -22.45 -27.94
CA SER A 81 -10.98 -21.19 -27.42
C SER A 81 -11.91 -20.53 -28.43
N LEU A 82 -12.93 -19.83 -27.92
CA LEU A 82 -13.87 -19.02 -28.66
C LEU A 82 -13.79 -17.58 -28.16
N GLY A 83 -12.97 -16.76 -28.81
CA GLY A 83 -12.63 -15.42 -28.29
C GLY A 83 -11.95 -15.51 -26.94
N SER A 84 -12.42 -14.76 -25.94
CA SER A 84 -11.94 -14.81 -24.56
C SER A 84 -12.40 -16.05 -23.80
N LYS A 85 -13.37 -16.78 -24.29
CA LYS A 85 -13.89 -17.99 -23.64
C LYS A 85 -12.92 -19.15 -23.81
N ARG A 86 -12.36 -19.62 -22.69
CA ARG A 86 -11.41 -20.73 -22.61
C ARG A 86 -11.89 -21.85 -21.69
N ASN A 87 -12.83 -21.53 -20.82
CA ASN A 87 -13.34 -22.43 -19.80
C ASN A 87 -14.85 -22.65 -19.98
N TYR A 88 -15.33 -23.77 -19.49
CA TYR A 88 -16.74 -24.09 -19.39
C TYR A 88 -16.99 -24.87 -18.09
N LEU A 89 -18.25 -24.95 -17.65
CA LEU A 89 -18.69 -25.81 -16.58
C LEU A 89 -19.24 -27.12 -17.19
N THR A 90 -18.80 -28.25 -16.65
CA THR A 90 -19.39 -29.55 -16.95
C THR A 90 -20.75 -29.71 -16.26
N ASP A 91 -21.55 -30.67 -16.68
CA ASP A 91 -22.84 -30.97 -16.05
C ASP A 91 -22.68 -31.36 -14.57
N GLU A 92 -21.58 -31.99 -14.19
CA GLU A 92 -21.25 -32.32 -12.82
C GLU A 92 -20.94 -31.06 -12.00
N GLU A 93 -20.13 -30.15 -12.53
CA GLU A 93 -19.81 -28.87 -11.88
C GLU A 93 -21.06 -28.00 -11.73
N ILE A 94 -21.93 -27.94 -12.73
CA ILE A 94 -23.23 -27.26 -12.65
C ILE A 94 -24.11 -27.91 -11.57
N ARG A 95 -24.15 -29.24 -11.53
CA ARG A 95 -24.91 -29.97 -10.50
C ARG A 95 -24.40 -29.68 -9.09
N THR A 96 -23.10 -29.65 -8.89
CA THR A 96 -22.49 -29.29 -7.60
C THR A 96 -22.96 -27.93 -7.12
N ILE A 97 -22.89 -26.91 -7.99
CA ILE A 97 -23.33 -25.54 -7.68
C ILE A 97 -24.82 -25.51 -7.34
N THR A 98 -25.65 -26.14 -8.19
CA THR A 98 -27.11 -26.07 -8.04
C THR A 98 -27.61 -26.88 -6.86
N GLN A 99 -27.00 -28.02 -6.55
CA GLN A 99 -27.32 -28.80 -5.33
C GLN A 99 -26.95 -28.04 -4.08
N ASN A 100 -25.76 -27.43 -4.01
CA ASN A 100 -25.36 -26.62 -2.85
C ASN A 100 -26.28 -25.39 -2.68
N TYR A 101 -26.61 -24.70 -3.77
CA TYR A 101 -27.58 -23.62 -3.71
C TYR A 101 -28.96 -24.10 -3.19
N GLY A 102 -29.44 -25.26 -3.68
CA GLY A 102 -30.72 -25.86 -3.26
C GLY A 102 -30.72 -26.32 -1.79
N ALA A 103 -29.66 -26.97 -1.35
CA ALA A 103 -29.51 -27.44 0.02
C ALA A 103 -29.38 -26.31 1.05
N PHE A 104 -28.97 -25.12 0.61
CA PHE A 104 -28.72 -23.96 1.47
C PHE A 104 -27.78 -24.27 2.63
N GLU A 105 -26.64 -24.88 2.34
CA GLU A 105 -25.64 -25.31 3.32
C GLU A 105 -24.30 -24.64 3.10
N ALA A 106 -23.60 -24.33 4.19
CA ALA A 106 -22.22 -23.91 4.13
C ALA A 106 -21.32 -25.12 3.90
N VAL A 107 -20.44 -25.03 2.89
CA VAL A 107 -19.49 -26.08 2.53
C VAL A 107 -18.11 -25.48 2.43
N ASP A 108 -17.12 -26.14 2.99
CA ASP A 108 -15.71 -25.75 2.83
C ASP A 108 -14.88 -26.98 2.48
N THR A 109 -14.57 -27.12 1.19
CA THR A 109 -13.68 -28.18 0.70
C THR A 109 -12.23 -27.69 0.56
N LEU A 110 -11.94 -26.43 0.92
CA LEU A 110 -10.58 -25.90 0.94
C LEU A 110 -9.75 -26.42 2.12
N ALA A 111 -10.40 -26.99 3.13
CA ALA A 111 -9.77 -27.44 4.37
C ALA A 111 -9.30 -28.90 4.37
N HIS A 112 -9.26 -29.59 3.23
CA HIS A 112 -8.73 -30.95 3.19
C HIS A 112 -7.24 -30.97 2.92
N ASP A 113 -6.50 -31.28 3.99
CA ASP A 113 -5.09 -31.65 3.96
C ASP A 113 -4.80 -32.75 2.95
N GLY A 114 -4.02 -32.43 1.95
CA GLY A 114 -2.91 -33.19 1.44
C GLY A 114 -3.12 -34.52 0.75
N GLU A 115 -4.32 -35.03 0.51
CA GLU A 115 -4.52 -36.21 -0.35
C GLU A 115 -5.15 -35.79 -1.67
N SER A 116 -4.35 -35.99 -2.72
CA SER A 116 -4.65 -35.61 -4.10
C SER A 116 -5.68 -36.53 -4.77
N ASP A 117 -6.89 -36.52 -4.30
CA ASP A 117 -8.01 -36.86 -5.15
C ASP A 117 -8.52 -35.57 -5.77
N GLN A 118 -8.46 -35.47 -7.08
CA GLN A 118 -8.63 -34.33 -7.98
C GLN A 118 -9.96 -33.54 -7.84
N LYS A 119 -10.45 -33.33 -6.62
CA LYS A 119 -11.62 -32.50 -6.40
C LYS A 119 -11.20 -31.04 -6.39
N LYS A 120 -11.72 -30.31 -7.37
CA LYS A 120 -11.52 -28.86 -7.47
C LYS A 120 -12.09 -28.20 -6.20
N PRO A 121 -11.39 -27.24 -5.58
CA PRO A 121 -11.86 -26.58 -4.37
C PRO A 121 -13.19 -25.87 -4.62
N PHE A 122 -14.12 -26.05 -3.69
CA PHE A 122 -15.44 -25.45 -3.71
C PHE A 122 -15.80 -25.03 -2.29
N SER A 123 -16.36 -23.84 -2.13
CA SER A 123 -16.78 -23.39 -0.81
C SER A 123 -18.06 -22.54 -0.90
N SER A 124 -18.84 -22.57 0.16
CA SER A 124 -19.98 -21.68 0.32
C SER A 124 -20.18 -21.29 1.78
N LYS A 125 -20.70 -20.08 1.99
CA LYS A 125 -20.99 -19.54 3.32
C LYS A 125 -22.33 -18.82 3.31
N ILE A 126 -23.03 -18.86 4.44
CA ILE A 126 -24.29 -18.15 4.64
C ILE A 126 -24.05 -17.03 5.63
N PHE A 127 -24.43 -15.81 5.24
CA PHE A 127 -24.30 -14.60 6.01
C PHE A 127 -25.67 -14.00 6.28
N ASN A 128 -25.82 -13.29 7.39
CA ASN A 128 -26.98 -12.45 7.59
C ASN A 128 -26.88 -11.18 6.72
N SER A 129 -27.99 -10.70 6.16
CA SER A 129 -28.01 -9.53 5.29
C SER A 129 -27.40 -8.27 5.92
N TYR A 130 -27.54 -8.11 7.24
CA TYR A 130 -26.99 -6.97 7.97
C TYR A 130 -25.44 -7.00 8.09
N GLU A 131 -24.80 -8.14 7.91
CA GLU A 131 -23.32 -8.27 7.96
C GLU A 131 -22.63 -7.59 6.75
N PHE A 132 -23.39 -7.32 5.68
CA PHE A 132 -22.90 -6.56 4.53
C PHE A 132 -23.02 -5.04 4.71
N GLY A 133 -23.74 -4.60 5.76
CA GLY A 133 -23.89 -3.19 6.09
C GLY A 133 -22.71 -2.67 6.89
N TYR A 134 -22.22 -1.48 6.56
CA TYR A 134 -21.20 -0.80 7.34
C TYR A 134 -21.44 0.70 7.40
N ARG A 135 -20.96 1.32 8.46
CA ARG A 135 -20.90 2.77 8.55
C ARG A 135 -19.48 3.23 8.24
N ARG A 136 -19.34 4.05 7.23
CA ARG A 136 -18.08 4.72 6.97
C ARG A 136 -17.92 5.88 7.92
N VAL A 137 -16.93 5.82 8.79
CA VAL A 137 -16.58 6.88 9.72
C VAL A 137 -15.25 7.48 9.28
N THR A 138 -15.23 8.78 9.06
CA THR A 138 -13.98 9.52 8.84
C THR A 138 -13.48 9.97 10.21
N ILE A 139 -12.33 9.46 10.62
CA ILE A 139 -11.65 9.94 11.82
C ILE A 139 -10.63 10.97 11.35
N GLU A 140 -10.86 12.22 11.71
CA GLU A 140 -9.92 13.30 11.45
C GLU A 140 -9.12 13.57 12.72
N ARG A 141 -7.83 13.62 12.57
CA ARG A 141 -6.90 14.08 13.61
C ARG A 141 -6.24 15.35 13.07
N PRO A 142 -6.25 16.45 13.83
CA PRO A 142 -5.51 17.63 13.39
C PRO A 142 -4.05 17.24 13.16
N LEU A 143 -3.54 17.54 11.98
CA LEU A 143 -2.13 17.43 11.65
C LEU A 143 -1.37 18.43 12.51
N ARG A 144 -0.83 17.95 13.62
CA ARG A 144 0.11 18.75 14.42
C ARG A 144 1.49 18.55 13.84
N LEU A 145 1.98 19.53 13.13
CA LEU A 145 3.38 19.61 12.78
C LEU A 145 4.14 19.97 14.04
N SER A 146 5.00 19.06 14.50
CA SER A 146 5.97 19.37 15.54
C SER A 146 7.29 19.80 14.90
N ALA A 147 7.98 20.73 15.54
CA ALA A 147 9.28 21.21 15.13
C ALA A 147 10.26 21.15 16.31
N GLN A 148 11.49 20.82 16.01
CA GLN A 148 12.55 20.77 17.01
C GLN A 148 13.89 21.08 16.35
N VAL A 149 14.71 21.90 17.00
CA VAL A 149 16.09 22.13 16.60
C VAL A 149 16.99 21.41 17.62
N SER A 150 17.02 20.07 17.54
CA SER A 150 17.80 19.23 18.44
C SER A 150 19.31 19.32 18.12
N ASP A 151 20.16 19.00 19.09
CA ASP A 151 21.61 18.99 18.91
C ASP A 151 22.04 18.02 17.80
N ASP A 152 21.41 16.85 17.71
CA ASP A 152 21.69 15.85 16.67
C ASP A 152 21.28 16.35 15.29
N ALA A 153 20.11 17.00 15.17
CA ALA A 153 19.66 17.57 13.93
C ALA A 153 20.60 18.67 13.45
N VAL A 154 21.04 19.55 14.35
CA VAL A 154 22.01 20.61 14.03
C VAL A 154 23.36 20.02 13.64
N ALA A 155 23.88 19.05 14.39
CA ALA A 155 25.15 18.39 14.07
C ALA A 155 25.11 17.70 12.70
N SER A 156 23.99 17.11 12.33
CA SER A 156 23.81 16.43 11.05
C SER A 156 23.89 17.37 9.83
N LEU A 157 23.64 18.67 10.01
CA LEU A 157 23.74 19.67 8.93
C LEU A 157 25.12 19.76 8.34
N ARG A 158 26.16 19.39 9.06
CA ARG A 158 27.52 19.31 8.54
C ARG A 158 27.63 18.40 7.32
N PHE A 159 26.77 17.37 7.26
CA PHE A 159 26.76 16.34 6.22
C PHE A 159 25.42 16.26 5.47
N ALA A 160 24.66 17.35 5.47
CA ALA A 160 23.30 17.37 4.95
C ALA A 160 23.16 17.10 3.42
N PRO A 161 24.09 17.55 2.54
CA PRO A 161 23.90 17.41 1.11
C PRO A 161 23.87 15.95 0.63
N LYS A 162 22.79 15.57 -0.05
CA LYS A 162 22.72 14.27 -0.75
C LYS A 162 23.25 14.44 -2.18
N PRO A 163 23.92 13.43 -2.73
CA PRO A 163 24.20 12.09 -2.18
C PRO A 163 25.48 12.02 -1.32
N PHE A 164 26.03 13.13 -0.87
CA PHE A 164 27.35 13.22 -0.24
C PHE A 164 27.39 12.94 1.26
N ASN A 165 26.23 12.84 1.92
CA ASN A 165 26.14 12.78 3.38
C ASN A 165 27.02 11.68 4.01
N ALA A 166 26.95 10.45 3.52
CA ALA A 166 27.72 9.33 4.08
C ALA A 166 29.23 9.47 3.84
N VAL A 167 29.62 9.85 2.62
CA VAL A 167 31.06 10.06 2.31
C VAL A 167 31.62 11.27 3.05
N MET A 168 30.87 12.35 3.18
CA MET A 168 31.29 13.51 3.96
C MET A 168 31.50 13.16 5.44
N GLN A 169 30.60 12.38 6.03
CA GLN A 169 30.76 11.90 7.40
C GLN A 169 32.05 11.10 7.55
N LYS A 170 32.27 10.13 6.68
CA LYS A 170 33.47 9.27 6.70
C LYS A 170 34.75 10.09 6.56
N LEU A 171 34.80 11.03 5.62
CA LEU A 171 35.96 11.89 5.41
C LEU A 171 36.19 12.85 6.58
N TYR A 172 35.13 13.35 7.18
CA TYR A 172 35.27 14.21 8.37
C TYR A 172 35.83 13.44 9.58
N GLU A 173 35.36 12.21 9.79
CA GLU A 173 35.90 11.36 10.86
C GLU A 173 37.38 11.07 10.68
N GLN A 174 37.84 10.95 9.45
CA GLN A 174 39.24 10.62 9.12
C GLN A 174 40.15 11.84 9.06
N TYR A 175 39.70 12.94 8.48
CA TYR A 175 40.54 14.12 8.18
C TYR A 175 40.11 15.39 8.94
N GLY A 176 38.89 15.46 9.45
CA GLY A 176 38.33 16.68 10.03
C GLY A 176 39.10 17.21 11.25
N ALA A 177 39.79 16.35 11.99
CA ALA A 177 40.62 16.76 13.15
C ALA A 177 41.88 17.54 12.74
N THR A 178 42.32 17.42 11.48
CA THR A 178 43.52 18.12 10.97
C THR A 178 43.19 19.51 10.44
N TRP A 179 41.90 19.83 10.25
CA TRP A 179 41.48 21.10 9.63
C TRP A 179 41.54 22.26 10.63
N THR A 180 42.14 23.34 10.16
CA THR A 180 42.14 24.65 10.84
C THR A 180 41.05 25.56 10.25
N ALA A 181 40.96 26.78 10.74
CA ALA A 181 40.03 27.77 10.20
C ALA A 181 40.33 28.07 8.72
N ASP A 182 41.63 28.12 8.34
CA ASP A 182 42.11 28.48 7.03
C ASP A 182 42.19 27.29 6.04
N SER A 183 42.34 26.07 6.59
CA SER A 183 42.43 24.83 5.80
C SER A 183 41.15 23.98 5.83
N TYR A 184 40.01 24.53 6.29
CA TYR A 184 38.78 23.78 6.44
C TYR A 184 38.25 23.23 5.12
N GLY A 185 38.11 21.90 5.07
CA GLY A 185 37.64 21.19 3.88
C GLY A 185 38.69 21.01 2.78
N GLN A 186 39.96 21.37 3.03
CA GLN A 186 41.05 21.12 2.09
C GLN A 186 41.43 19.62 2.15
N LEU A 187 41.17 18.90 1.06
CA LEU A 187 41.42 17.47 0.92
C LEU A 187 42.39 17.10 -0.19
N THR A 188 43.01 18.14 -0.82
CA THR A 188 43.86 17.96 -1.99
C THR A 188 45.07 17.05 -1.74
N GLU A 189 45.64 17.09 -0.54
CA GLU A 189 46.79 16.26 -0.18
C GLU A 189 46.41 14.76 -0.09
N TYR A 190 45.16 14.47 0.18
CA TYR A 190 44.62 13.12 0.38
C TYR A 190 43.79 12.61 -0.83
N GLU A 191 43.79 13.35 -1.95
CA GLU A 191 42.91 13.08 -3.08
C GLU A 191 43.00 11.63 -3.58
N ALA A 192 44.20 11.08 -3.72
CA ALA A 192 44.41 9.72 -4.21
C ALA A 192 43.81 8.65 -3.27
N GLU A 193 43.99 8.83 -1.97
CA GLU A 193 43.46 7.93 -0.95
C GLU A 193 41.93 8.02 -0.87
N ILE A 194 41.39 9.25 -0.92
CA ILE A 194 39.95 9.50 -0.89
C ILE A 194 39.27 8.89 -2.13
N ARG A 195 39.87 9.02 -3.30
CA ARG A 195 39.33 8.39 -4.53
C ARG A 195 39.32 6.88 -4.42
N ALA A 196 40.36 6.27 -3.84
CA ALA A 196 40.40 4.82 -3.61
C ALA A 196 39.32 4.38 -2.61
N LEU A 197 39.15 5.12 -1.51
CA LEU A 197 38.12 4.86 -0.50
C LEU A 197 36.71 4.99 -1.10
N ILE A 198 36.44 6.06 -1.84
CA ILE A 198 35.11 6.26 -2.47
C ILE A 198 34.82 5.13 -3.48
N LYS A 199 35.79 4.72 -4.26
CA LYS A 199 35.63 3.60 -5.21
C LYS A 199 35.33 2.27 -4.51
N ALA A 200 35.87 2.06 -3.31
CA ALA A 200 35.69 0.85 -2.53
C ALA A 200 34.36 0.82 -1.77
N GLU A 201 33.97 1.93 -1.14
CA GLU A 201 32.85 1.97 -0.21
C GLU A 201 31.60 2.74 -0.73
N PHE A 202 31.77 3.60 -1.74
CA PHE A 202 30.72 4.50 -2.28
C PHE A 202 30.68 4.45 -3.80
N SER A 203 30.62 3.25 -4.37
CA SER A 203 30.73 3.01 -5.83
C SER A 203 29.59 3.64 -6.66
N GLU A 204 28.50 4.07 -6.02
CA GLU A 204 27.39 4.77 -6.65
C GLU A 204 27.69 6.23 -7.01
N LEU A 205 28.73 6.84 -6.42
CA LEU A 205 29.12 8.22 -6.69
C LEU A 205 29.82 8.35 -8.03
N LYS A 206 29.34 9.30 -8.83
CA LYS A 206 29.94 9.61 -10.15
C LYS A 206 31.17 10.50 -9.99
N GLU A 207 32.01 10.53 -11.01
CA GLU A 207 33.22 11.37 -11.02
C GLU A 207 32.94 12.87 -10.74
N LYS A 208 31.79 13.38 -11.19
CA LYS A 208 31.36 14.73 -10.87
C LYS A 208 31.11 14.93 -9.37
N ASP A 209 30.51 13.92 -8.74
CA ASP A 209 30.17 13.96 -7.33
C ASP A 209 31.43 13.88 -6.47
N ILE A 210 32.39 13.04 -6.86
CA ILE A 210 33.70 12.93 -6.21
C ILE A 210 34.44 14.29 -6.24
N LYS A 211 34.47 14.95 -7.39
CA LYS A 211 35.05 16.28 -7.49
C LYS A 211 34.41 17.30 -6.56
N THR A 212 33.07 17.28 -6.47
CA THR A 212 32.32 18.17 -5.59
C THR A 212 32.68 17.95 -4.12
N VAL A 213 32.82 16.70 -3.69
CA VAL A 213 33.20 16.37 -2.30
C VAL A 213 34.64 16.79 -1.97
N LEU A 214 35.53 16.74 -2.94
CA LEU A 214 36.91 17.17 -2.79
C LEU A 214 37.10 18.72 -2.78
N GLU A 215 36.08 19.47 -3.22
CA GLU A 215 36.13 20.93 -3.23
C GLU A 215 35.90 21.51 -1.85
N PRO A 216 36.77 22.40 -1.31
CA PRO A 216 36.58 23.06 -0.02
C PRO A 216 35.27 23.84 0.09
N LYS A 217 34.75 24.32 -1.06
CA LYS A 217 33.51 25.10 -1.13
C LYS A 217 32.33 24.40 -0.46
N LEU A 218 32.12 23.11 -0.75
CA LEU A 218 31.02 22.31 -0.17
C LEU A 218 31.14 22.30 1.38
N TRP A 219 32.34 22.08 1.88
CA TRP A 219 32.60 22.00 3.32
C TRP A 219 32.41 23.33 4.05
N LEU A 220 32.83 24.41 3.43
CA LEU A 220 32.67 25.77 3.96
C LEU A 220 31.19 26.21 3.98
N GLU A 221 30.43 25.87 2.95
CA GLU A 221 29.00 26.13 2.91
C GLU A 221 28.28 25.41 4.05
N GLN A 222 28.60 24.13 4.27
CA GLN A 222 27.99 23.35 5.35
C GLN A 222 28.45 23.83 6.75
N ARG A 223 29.71 24.23 6.93
CA ARG A 223 30.19 24.85 8.14
C ARG A 223 29.45 26.15 8.44
N THR A 224 29.24 26.97 7.43
CA THR A 224 28.50 28.24 7.56
C THR A 224 27.05 28.00 7.97
N LEU A 225 26.40 27.02 7.33
CA LEU A 225 25.03 26.62 7.68
C LEU A 225 24.95 26.13 9.11
N LEU A 226 25.85 25.24 9.52
CA LEU A 226 25.95 24.72 10.89
C LEU A 226 26.08 25.84 11.90
N THR A 227 27.02 26.77 11.68
CA THR A 227 27.26 27.92 12.59
C THR A 227 26.03 28.82 12.71
N LYS A 228 25.37 29.14 11.59
CA LYS A 228 24.13 29.93 11.62
C LYS A 228 23.01 29.21 12.36
N THR A 229 22.87 27.91 12.15
CA THR A 229 21.83 27.12 12.83
C THR A 229 22.12 26.97 14.32
N GLN A 230 23.38 26.85 14.73
CA GLN A 230 23.77 26.88 16.14
C GLN A 230 23.44 28.21 16.81
N ALA A 231 23.70 29.33 16.13
CA ALA A 231 23.33 30.65 16.62
C ALA A 231 21.80 30.82 16.74
N LEU A 232 21.05 30.27 15.83
CA LEU A 232 19.59 30.23 15.90
C LEU A 232 19.12 29.32 17.06
N GLN A 233 19.67 28.12 17.17
CA GLN A 233 19.36 27.19 18.26
C GLN A 233 19.59 27.81 19.64
N ALA A 234 20.68 28.57 19.79
CA ALA A 234 20.98 29.26 21.04
C ALA A 234 19.89 30.28 21.43
N LYS A 235 19.18 30.84 20.45
CA LYS A 235 18.06 31.77 20.69
C LYS A 235 16.73 31.09 20.97
N ILE A 236 16.40 30.03 20.22
CA ILE A 236 15.08 29.38 20.27
C ILE A 236 15.04 28.17 21.21
N GLY A 237 16.19 27.62 21.59
CA GLY A 237 16.31 26.42 22.42
C GLY A 237 16.18 25.12 21.62
N THR A 238 16.24 24.00 22.36
CA THR A 238 16.22 22.63 21.82
C THR A 238 14.92 21.88 22.09
N ALA A 239 13.96 22.52 22.79
CA ALA A 239 12.70 21.92 23.15
C ALA A 239 11.82 21.63 21.91
N GLN A 240 11.15 20.47 21.91
CA GLN A 240 10.16 20.18 20.89
C GLN A 240 8.95 21.09 21.06
N CYS A 241 8.49 21.68 19.96
CA CYS A 241 7.25 22.43 19.88
C CYS A 241 6.23 21.66 19.06
N ASP A 242 5.10 21.30 19.67
CA ASP A 242 4.02 20.54 19.01
C ASP A 242 3.02 21.41 18.27
N ASP A 243 3.22 22.74 18.26
CA ASP A 243 2.47 23.71 17.48
C ASP A 243 3.43 24.44 16.53
N PHE A 244 3.32 24.11 15.25
CA PHE A 244 4.18 24.72 14.23
C PHE A 244 3.98 26.23 14.09
N ASN A 245 2.75 26.74 14.28
CA ASN A 245 2.49 28.18 14.18
C ASN A 245 3.20 28.94 15.30
N ALA A 246 3.12 28.43 16.53
CA ALA A 246 3.84 29.00 17.65
C ALA A 246 5.37 28.94 17.45
N PHE A 247 5.87 27.85 16.86
CA PHE A 247 7.29 27.72 16.52
C PHE A 247 7.72 28.72 15.43
N ASP A 248 6.91 28.90 14.38
CA ASP A 248 7.16 29.87 13.31
C ASP A 248 7.21 31.30 13.82
N ASP A 249 6.34 31.66 14.77
CA ASP A 249 6.35 32.96 15.41
C ASP A 249 7.63 33.22 16.22
N VAL A 250 8.12 32.20 16.95
CA VAL A 250 9.41 32.27 17.64
C VAL A 250 10.57 32.41 16.64
N LEU A 251 10.51 31.67 15.54
CA LEU A 251 11.52 31.68 14.49
C LEU A 251 11.63 33.05 13.82
N LYS A 252 10.50 33.74 13.59
CA LYS A 252 10.47 35.09 13.01
C LYS A 252 11.02 36.17 13.93
N GLN A 253 11.00 35.94 15.25
CA GLN A 253 11.53 36.87 16.25
C GLN A 253 13.02 36.64 16.55
N ALA A 254 13.56 35.51 16.18
CA ALA A 254 14.94 35.10 16.47
C ALA A 254 15.93 35.65 15.44
#